data_167c0ee34bc203f55d931732797d0899
#
_entry.id   167c0ee34bc203f55d931732797d0899
#
_cell.length_a   1.000
_cell.length_b   1.000
_cell.length_c   1.000
_cell.angle_alpha   90.00
_cell.angle_beta   90.00
_cell.angle_gamma   90.00
#
_symmetry.space_group_name_H-M   'P 1'
#
loop_
_entity.id
_entity.type
_entity.pdbx_description
1 polymer ?
#
loop_
_entity_poly.entity_id
_entity_poly.type
_entity_poly.pdbx_seq_one_letter_code
_entity_poly.pdbx_strand_id
1 'polypeptide(L)'
;MVCKKLLGALVVVAVLAGCRPSGPLQLNTIQTGSSLNSDNSVGTLTSRFKPDDTMFVSVLTKGAGSGTIGVRWTFAGRLVSEDSRDVSFRDAAATAFHIKYPSGLPAGEYEAEVLIDGKSVGTRPLKVEK
;
A
#
# COMPACT_ATOMS: atom_id res chain seq x y z
N MET A 1 13.38 25.21 -1.71
CA MET A 1 13.81 25.60 -1.60
C MET A 1 14.97 25.68 -1.23
N VAL A 2 15.38 25.26 -0.71
CA VAL A 2 16.53 25.19 -0.27
C VAL A 2 17.51 24.90 -1.20
N CYS A 3 17.20 24.23 -2.16
CA CYS A 3 18.13 23.95 -3.13
C CYS A 3 18.91 25.08 -3.57
N LYS A 4 18.68 26.15 -3.25
CA LYS A 4 19.39 27.13 -3.76
C LYS A 4 20.17 27.86 -2.88
N LYS A 5 20.21 27.88 -2.01
CA LYS A 5 20.87 28.62 -1.23
C LYS A 5 22.10 28.35 -0.97
N LEU A 6 22.58 28.08 -0.72
CA LEU A 6 23.70 27.83 -0.47
C LEU A 6 24.62 28.30 -0.99
N LEU A 7 24.74 28.68 -1.25
CA LEU A 7 25.53 29.23 -1.77
C LEU A 7 26.51 28.87 -2.10
N GLY A 8 26.48 28.76 -1.92
CA GLY A 8 27.54 28.64 -2.05
C GLY A 8 28.00 27.77 -2.83
N ALA A 9 28.70 27.61 -2.96
CA ALA A 9 29.35 26.90 -3.79
C ALA A 9 29.18 25.53 -3.54
N LEU A 10 29.76 25.07 -2.73
CA LEU A 10 29.79 23.74 -2.57
C LEU A 10 28.54 23.23 -2.28
N VAL A 11 27.87 23.91 -1.76
CA VAL A 11 26.70 23.53 -1.46
C VAL A 11 26.04 22.82 -2.45
N VAL A 12 26.25 23.08 -3.52
CA VAL A 12 25.76 22.43 -4.60
C VAL A 12 25.40 21.04 -4.33
N VAL A 13 26.23 20.33 -3.85
CA VAL A 13 26.06 18.99 -3.59
C VAL A 13 24.87 18.71 -2.73
N ALA A 14 24.83 19.31 -1.67
CA ALA A 14 23.79 19.07 -0.75
C ALA A 14 22.48 19.32 -1.40
N VAL A 15 22.45 20.24 -2.21
CA VAL A 15 21.31 20.60 -2.89
C VAL A 15 20.70 19.48 -3.59
N LEU A 16 21.46 18.77 -4.28
CA LEU A 16 20.99 17.66 -5.02
C LEU A 16 20.17 16.74 -4.16
N ALA A 17 20.63 16.41 -3.06
CA ALA A 17 19.93 15.52 -2.19
C ALA A 17 18.58 16.09 -1.78
N GLY A 18 18.53 17.36 -1.62
CA GLY A 18 17.29 17.96 -1.20
C GLY A 18 16.29 18.21 -2.30
N CYS A 19 16.70 18.02 -3.51
CA CYS A 19 15.84 18.31 -4.62
C CYS A 19 14.98 17.19 -5.12
N ARG A 20 14.87 16.11 -4.38
CA ARG A 20 14.00 15.04 -4.81
C ARG A 20 12.60 15.50 -4.76
N PRO A 21 11.81 15.21 -5.76
CA PRO A 21 10.41 15.54 -5.78
C PRO A 21 9.70 14.60 -4.87
N SER A 22 9.77 14.81 -3.63
CA SER A 22 9.10 13.90 -2.73
C SER A 22 8.31 14.72 -1.75
N GLY A 23 7.52 14.11 -1.05
CA GLY A 23 6.72 14.61 0.02
C GLY A 23 6.11 13.36 0.58
N PRO A 24 5.21 13.45 1.53
CA PRO A 24 4.56 12.26 2.05
C PRO A 24 3.60 11.71 1.01
N LEU A 25 3.45 10.40 1.01
CA LEU A 25 2.48 9.75 0.17
C LEU A 25 1.08 10.20 0.59
N GLN A 26 0.21 10.36 -0.38
CA GLN A 26 -1.17 10.75 -0.11
C GLN A 26 -2.10 9.64 -0.55
N LEU A 27 -2.89 9.15 0.37
CA LEU A 27 -3.84 8.08 0.04
C LEU A 27 -4.99 8.62 -0.80
N ASN A 28 -5.33 7.92 -1.87
CA ASN A 28 -6.54 8.18 -2.62
C ASN A 28 -7.62 7.23 -2.15
N THR A 29 -7.39 5.93 -2.28
CA THR A 29 -8.36 4.95 -1.81
C THR A 29 -7.69 3.60 -1.62
N ILE A 30 -8.40 2.69 -0.97
CA ILE A 30 -7.96 1.32 -0.76
C ILE A 30 -8.98 0.44 -1.44
N GLN A 31 -8.52 -0.44 -2.33
CA GLN A 31 -9.38 -1.38 -3.02
C GLN A 31 -9.10 -2.80 -2.56
N THR A 32 -10.13 -3.62 -2.49
CA THR A 32 -9.98 -5.04 -2.19
C THR A 32 -10.63 -5.84 -3.31
N GLY A 33 -10.11 -7.01 -3.59
CA GLY A 33 -10.70 -7.84 -4.62
C GLY A 33 -9.96 -9.14 -4.86
N SER A 34 -10.41 -9.86 -5.87
CA SER A 34 -9.91 -11.20 -6.14
C SER A 34 -8.99 -11.27 -7.37
N SER A 35 -8.76 -10.17 -8.02
CA SER A 35 -7.80 -10.11 -9.14
C SER A 35 -7.20 -8.73 -9.25
N LEU A 36 -6.08 -8.62 -9.95
CA LEU A 36 -5.40 -7.35 -10.18
C LEU A 36 -5.34 -7.06 -11.67
N ASN A 37 -5.39 -5.79 -12.01
CA ASN A 37 -5.07 -5.31 -13.34
C ASN A 37 -3.55 -5.18 -13.46
N SER A 38 -3.07 -4.93 -14.67
CA SER A 38 -1.63 -4.84 -14.89
C SER A 38 -0.98 -3.64 -14.17
N ASP A 39 -1.75 -2.65 -13.81
CA ASP A 39 -1.23 -1.49 -13.09
C ASP A 39 -1.33 -1.65 -11.58
N ASN A 40 -1.66 -2.85 -11.10
CA ASN A 40 -1.81 -3.18 -9.69
C ASN A 40 -3.08 -2.64 -9.03
N SER A 41 -3.97 -2.03 -9.78
CA SER A 41 -5.28 -1.73 -9.24
C SER A 41 -6.12 -3.02 -9.25
N VAL A 42 -7.17 -3.05 -8.46
CA VAL A 42 -7.99 -4.26 -8.37
C VAL A 42 -8.87 -4.41 -9.59
N GLY A 43 -8.87 -5.59 -10.15
CA GLY A 43 -9.69 -5.90 -11.32
C GLY A 43 -11.11 -6.26 -10.96
N THR A 44 -11.27 -7.21 -10.05
CA THR A 44 -12.60 -7.63 -9.58
C THR A 44 -12.77 -7.18 -8.15
N LEU A 45 -13.52 -6.12 -7.96
CA LEU A 45 -13.75 -5.55 -6.63
C LEU A 45 -14.71 -6.42 -5.84
N THR A 46 -14.28 -6.86 -4.67
CA THR A 46 -15.12 -7.63 -3.77
C THR A 46 -14.50 -7.62 -2.37
N SER A 47 -15.32 -7.83 -1.37
CA SER A 47 -14.86 -8.06 -0.02
C SER A 47 -15.25 -9.45 0.46
N ARG A 48 -15.79 -10.27 -0.44
CA ARG A 48 -16.18 -11.64 -0.11
C ARG A 48 -15.39 -12.61 -0.98
N PHE A 49 -14.85 -13.63 -0.37
CA PHE A 49 -13.91 -14.53 -1.02
C PHE A 49 -14.23 -15.98 -0.69
N LYS A 50 -13.70 -16.89 -1.48
CA LYS A 50 -13.77 -18.32 -1.23
C LYS A 50 -12.41 -18.79 -0.73
N PRO A 51 -12.35 -19.94 -0.08
CA PRO A 51 -11.08 -20.41 0.50
C PRO A 51 -9.91 -20.50 -0.49
N ASP A 52 -10.16 -20.79 -1.76
CA ASP A 52 -9.08 -20.92 -2.72
C ASP A 52 -8.80 -19.62 -3.48
N ASP A 53 -9.45 -18.54 -3.11
CA ASP A 53 -9.18 -17.26 -3.74
C ASP A 53 -7.89 -16.65 -3.17
N THR A 54 -7.36 -15.67 -3.90
CA THR A 54 -6.33 -14.79 -3.37
C THR A 54 -7.04 -13.49 -2.99
N MET A 55 -6.77 -12.99 -1.79
CA MET A 55 -7.30 -11.70 -1.37
C MET A 55 -6.26 -10.64 -1.71
N PHE A 56 -6.65 -9.67 -2.52
CA PHE A 56 -5.78 -8.56 -2.89
C PHE A 56 -6.23 -7.28 -2.22
N VAL A 57 -5.26 -6.48 -1.81
CA VAL A 57 -5.49 -5.13 -1.35
C VAL A 57 -4.60 -4.23 -2.19
N SER A 58 -5.18 -3.23 -2.81
CA SER A 58 -4.43 -2.26 -3.59
C SER A 58 -4.56 -0.90 -2.93
N VAL A 59 -3.42 -0.29 -2.66
CA VAL A 59 -3.37 1.02 -2.04
C VAL A 59 -3.12 2.03 -3.14
N LEU A 60 -4.13 2.82 -3.45
CA LEU A 60 -4.02 3.81 -4.50
C LEU A 60 -3.62 5.14 -3.90
N THR A 61 -2.52 5.68 -4.40
CA THR A 61 -2.00 6.98 -3.96
C THR A 61 -2.11 7.98 -5.08
N LYS A 62 -2.10 9.24 -4.75
CA LYS A 62 -2.23 10.32 -5.72
C LYS A 62 -1.06 11.28 -5.60
N GLY A 63 -0.71 11.88 -6.72
CA GLY A 63 0.37 12.86 -6.74
C GLY A 63 1.74 12.26 -6.48
N ALA A 64 2.72 13.11 -6.37
CA ALA A 64 4.09 12.68 -6.11
C ALA A 64 4.28 12.46 -4.61
N GLY A 65 5.09 11.49 -4.26
CA GLY A 65 5.41 11.24 -2.86
C GLY A 65 6.23 9.99 -2.70
N SER A 66 6.83 9.84 -1.53
CA SER A 66 7.60 8.65 -1.21
C SER A 66 7.37 8.27 0.25
N GLY A 67 7.59 7.02 0.56
CA GLY A 67 7.41 6.51 1.91
C GLY A 67 7.28 5.01 1.90
N THR A 68 6.83 4.47 3.01
CA THR A 68 6.63 3.02 3.16
C THR A 68 5.14 2.73 3.26
N ILE A 69 4.65 1.84 2.41
CA ILE A 69 3.26 1.40 2.46
C ILE A 69 3.25 0.00 3.04
N GLY A 70 2.44 -0.23 4.04
CA GLY A 70 2.32 -1.54 4.65
C GLY A 70 0.88 -2.00 4.76
N VAL A 71 0.69 -3.30 4.87
CA VAL A 71 -0.61 -3.90 5.10
C VAL A 71 -0.46 -4.96 6.18
N ARG A 72 -1.35 -4.91 7.15
CA ARG A 72 -1.41 -5.89 8.22
C ARG A 72 -2.74 -6.63 8.09
N TRP A 73 -2.65 -7.93 7.97
CA TRP A 73 -3.84 -8.78 7.82
C TRP A 73 -4.12 -9.44 9.15
N THR A 74 -5.36 -9.35 9.60
CA THR A 74 -5.78 -10.06 10.81
C THR A 74 -6.92 -11.01 10.47
N PHE A 75 -7.01 -12.07 11.22
CA PHE A 75 -8.09 -13.05 11.12
C PHE A 75 -8.64 -13.25 12.52
N ALA A 76 -9.93 -13.00 12.68
CA ALA A 76 -10.57 -13.08 13.98
C ALA A 76 -9.80 -12.29 15.04
N GLY A 77 -9.29 -11.13 14.64
CA GLY A 77 -8.58 -10.25 15.56
C GLY A 77 -7.11 -10.55 15.77
N ARG A 78 -6.57 -11.58 15.13
CA ARG A 78 -5.17 -11.97 15.31
C ARG A 78 -4.37 -11.70 14.06
N LEU A 79 -3.19 -11.15 14.23
CA LEU A 79 -2.31 -10.86 13.09
C LEU A 79 -1.88 -12.16 12.42
N VAL A 80 -2.12 -12.30 11.14
CA VAL A 80 -1.74 -13.50 10.40
C VAL A 80 -0.70 -13.22 9.31
N SER A 81 -0.56 -11.98 8.88
CA SER A 81 0.42 -11.63 7.87
C SER A 81 0.67 -10.13 7.88
N GLU A 82 1.84 -9.73 7.44
CA GLU A 82 2.22 -8.33 7.42
C GLU A 82 3.26 -8.17 6.32
N ASP A 83 3.14 -7.11 5.54
CA ASP A 83 4.07 -6.85 4.46
C ASP A 83 4.20 -5.35 4.26
N SER A 84 5.32 -4.90 3.73
CA SER A 84 5.51 -3.48 3.46
C SER A 84 6.46 -3.30 2.29
N ARG A 85 6.39 -2.13 1.67
CA ARG A 85 7.26 -1.77 0.57
C ARG A 85 7.61 -0.29 0.63
N ASP A 86 8.87 0.02 0.35
CA ASP A 86 9.30 1.39 0.20
C ASP A 86 9.04 1.79 -1.23
N VAL A 87 8.36 2.90 -1.42
CA VAL A 87 7.97 3.35 -2.75
C VAL A 87 8.26 4.83 -2.93
N SER A 88 8.42 5.23 -4.19
CA SER A 88 8.61 6.61 -4.57
C SER A 88 7.90 6.81 -5.89
N PHE A 89 6.91 7.68 -5.92
CA PHE A 89 6.09 7.89 -7.10
C PHE A 89 6.11 9.34 -7.54
N ARG A 90 6.03 9.56 -8.83
CA ARG A 90 5.93 10.90 -9.39
C ARG A 90 4.49 11.27 -9.68
N ASP A 91 3.61 10.32 -9.67
CA ASP A 91 2.22 10.53 -10.02
C ASP A 91 1.38 9.45 -9.33
N ALA A 92 0.11 9.45 -9.62
CA ALA A 92 -0.80 8.45 -9.04
C ALA A 92 -0.30 7.04 -9.31
N ALA A 93 -0.44 6.16 -8.34
CA ALA A 93 0.06 4.80 -8.46
C ALA A 93 -0.77 3.86 -7.60
N ALA A 94 -0.63 2.57 -7.87
CA ALA A 94 -1.27 1.53 -7.09
C ALA A 94 -0.21 0.57 -6.57
N THR A 95 -0.28 0.25 -5.28
CA THR A 95 0.65 -0.68 -4.64
C THR A 95 -0.18 -1.84 -4.10
N ALA A 96 0.07 -3.03 -4.61
CA ALA A 96 -0.76 -4.19 -4.31
C ALA A 96 -0.10 -5.15 -3.33
N PHE A 97 -0.92 -5.72 -2.47
CA PHE A 97 -0.51 -6.74 -1.52
C PHE A 97 -1.53 -7.87 -1.61
N HIS A 98 -1.14 -9.06 -1.21
CA HIS A 98 -2.05 -10.19 -1.27
C HIS A 98 -1.77 -11.22 -0.19
N ILE A 99 -2.76 -12.07 0.04
CA ILE A 99 -2.60 -13.19 0.94
C ILE A 99 -3.35 -14.37 0.31
N LYS A 100 -2.69 -15.52 0.32
CA LYS A 100 -3.25 -16.74 -0.22
C LYS A 100 -2.60 -17.91 0.51
N TYR A 101 -3.38 -18.90 0.85
CA TYR A 101 -2.84 -20.09 1.51
C TYR A 101 -3.02 -21.30 0.59
N PRO A 102 -1.97 -22.11 0.42
CA PRO A 102 -2.06 -23.30 -0.44
C PRO A 102 -3.17 -24.25 -0.04
N SER A 103 -3.45 -24.37 1.25
CA SER A 103 -4.49 -25.24 1.73
C SER A 103 -5.84 -24.54 1.86
N GLY A 104 -5.93 -23.32 1.37
CA GLY A 104 -7.16 -22.56 1.45
C GLY A 104 -7.19 -21.60 2.62
N LEU A 105 -7.81 -20.45 2.39
CA LEU A 105 -7.98 -19.46 3.46
C LEU A 105 -9.03 -19.98 4.43
N PRO A 106 -8.77 -19.94 5.72
CA PRO A 106 -9.80 -20.28 6.70
C PRO A 106 -11.01 -19.38 6.53
N ALA A 107 -12.20 -19.96 6.65
CA ALA A 107 -13.43 -19.18 6.54
C ALA A 107 -13.60 -18.31 7.78
N GLY A 108 -14.04 -17.10 7.61
CA GLY A 108 -14.27 -16.17 8.69
C GLY A 108 -13.98 -14.74 8.32
N GLU A 109 -13.80 -13.92 9.34
CA GLU A 109 -13.66 -12.48 9.20
C GLU A 109 -12.20 -12.07 9.20
N TYR A 110 -11.80 -11.33 8.16
CA TYR A 110 -10.46 -10.80 8.05
C TYR A 110 -10.52 -9.27 8.01
N GLU A 111 -9.40 -8.67 8.32
CA GLU A 111 -9.26 -7.23 8.20
C GLU A 111 -7.91 -6.93 7.60
N ALA A 112 -7.87 -5.98 6.68
CA ALA A 112 -6.61 -5.50 6.14
C ALA A 112 -6.46 -4.05 6.58
N GLU A 113 -5.41 -3.78 7.36
CA GLU A 113 -5.10 -2.43 7.80
C GLU A 113 -3.96 -1.91 6.94
N VAL A 114 -4.15 -0.74 6.36
CA VAL A 114 -3.13 -0.11 5.53
C VAL A 114 -2.44 0.97 6.32
N LEU A 115 -1.11 0.96 6.26
CA LEU A 115 -0.29 1.94 6.96
C LEU A 115 0.58 2.67 5.96
N ILE A 116 0.78 3.96 6.18
CA ILE A 116 1.74 4.75 5.43
C ILE A 116 2.69 5.35 6.45
N ASP A 117 3.97 5.05 6.29
CA ASP A 117 5.02 5.48 7.20
C ASP A 117 4.69 5.14 8.65
N GLY A 118 4.13 3.93 8.83
CA GLY A 118 3.81 3.42 10.16
C GLY A 118 2.51 3.89 10.75
N LYS A 119 1.78 4.74 10.05
CA LYS A 119 0.51 5.25 10.56
C LYS A 119 -0.65 4.61 9.81
N SER A 120 -1.65 4.16 10.55
CA SER A 120 -2.83 3.56 9.94
C SER A 120 -3.61 4.62 9.16
N VAL A 121 -3.89 4.34 7.90
CA VAL A 121 -4.64 5.25 7.05
C VAL A 121 -5.98 4.67 6.63
N GLY A 122 -6.25 3.44 6.98
CA GLY A 122 -7.55 2.84 6.70
C GLY A 122 -7.55 1.35 6.93
N THR A 123 -8.74 0.79 7.08
CA THR A 123 -8.92 -0.63 7.29
C THR A 123 -10.04 -1.09 6.38
N ARG A 124 -9.95 -2.31 5.90
CA ARG A 124 -11.02 -2.89 5.08
C ARG A 124 -11.38 -4.27 5.60
N PRO A 125 -12.66 -4.52 5.82
CA PRO A 125 -13.10 -5.85 6.24
C PRO A 125 -13.18 -6.75 5.02
N LEU A 126 -12.82 -8.01 5.21
CA LEU A 126 -12.92 -9.02 4.18
C LEU A 126 -13.48 -10.26 4.81
N LYS A 127 -14.20 -11.05 4.03
CA LYS A 127 -14.83 -12.26 4.56
C LYS A 127 -14.56 -13.42 3.64
N VAL A 128 -14.17 -14.56 4.21
CA VAL A 128 -14.02 -15.80 3.46
C VAL A 128 -15.17 -16.72 3.83
N GLU A 129 -15.88 -17.17 2.80
CA GLU A 129 -17.03 -18.05 2.96
C GLU A 129 -16.80 -19.34 2.20
N LYS A 130 -17.23 -20.45 2.77
CA LYS A 130 -17.08 -21.74 2.09
C LYS A 130 -18.07 -21.89 0.97
#